data_e9d35bb5ac745f76549975af8f130c78
#
_entry.id   e9d35bb5ac745f76549975af8f130c78
#
_cell.length_a   1.000
_cell.length_b   1.000
_cell.length_c   1.000
_cell.angle_alpha   90.00
_cell.angle_beta   90.00
_cell.angle_gamma   90.00
#
_symmetry.space_group_name_H-M   'P 1'
#
loop_
_entity.id
_entity.type
_entity.pdbx_description
1 polymer ?
#
loop_
_entity_poly.entity_id
_entity_poly.type
_entity_poly.pdbx_seq_one_letter_code
_entity_poly.pdbx_strand_id
1 'polypeptide(L)'
;MIGSALAWLAGLPQVDQPFAYALASQGTANLCDKAAAKAAKASGVPVRVLMAISRVESGRSVGGVFSPWPWTVNQAGAGSFFGTETEAMDHVSAAMAQGQANIDIGCFQINVHWHGAKFTSLADMFDPEENALYAARFLLTLFDEFGSWEGAVGAYHSRHSGAAGAYLAKVAAVMGAPQHPAVEQSTERDNRYPLLRAGQPGAHGSLVSTFDHPALPLLR
;
A
#
# COMPACT_ATOMS: atom_id res chain seq x y z
N MET A 1 -65.17 9.58 3.29
CA MET A 1 -64.47 8.69 4.21
C MET A 1 -63.20 8.21 3.50
N ILE A 2 -62.09 8.87 3.74
CA ILE A 2 -60.78 8.55 3.15
C ILE A 2 -59.93 8.12 4.33
N GLY A 3 -59.68 6.81 4.43
CA GLY A 3 -58.90 6.21 5.49
C GLY A 3 -57.39 6.37 5.20
N SER A 4 -56.71 7.02 6.14
CA SER A 4 -55.26 7.15 6.18
C SER A 4 -54.59 5.80 6.42
N ALA A 5 -53.75 5.37 5.50
CA ALA A 5 -52.77 4.28 5.69
C ALA A 5 -51.42 4.92 5.89
N LEU A 6 -51.10 5.31 7.11
CA LEU A 6 -49.78 5.69 7.58
C LEU A 6 -49.29 4.64 8.59
N ALA A 7 -48.03 4.35 8.53
CA ALA A 7 -47.21 3.60 9.48
C ALA A 7 -47.07 2.09 9.25
N TRP A 8 -45.97 1.72 8.58
CA TRP A 8 -45.09 0.57 8.97
C TRP A 8 -43.74 0.73 8.29
N LEU A 9 -42.94 1.72 8.76
CA LEU A 9 -41.50 1.79 8.52
C LEU A 9 -40.78 2.03 9.87
N ALA A 10 -41.01 1.12 10.81
CA ALA A 10 -40.26 1.14 12.05
C ALA A 10 -39.62 -0.23 12.25
N GLY A 11 -38.28 -0.28 12.21
CA GLY A 11 -37.54 -1.40 12.77
C GLY A 11 -36.51 -2.08 11.89
N LEU A 12 -35.75 -1.36 11.06
CA LEU A 12 -34.46 -1.91 10.67
C LEU A 12 -33.48 -1.64 11.84
N PRO A 13 -32.77 -2.67 12.36
CA PRO A 13 -31.77 -2.43 13.40
C PRO A 13 -30.75 -1.46 12.83
N GLN A 14 -30.58 -0.32 13.51
CA GLN A 14 -29.45 0.57 13.27
C GLN A 14 -28.19 -0.21 13.65
N VAL A 15 -27.41 -0.61 12.64
CA VAL A 15 -26.07 -1.16 12.86
C VAL A 15 -25.25 -0.04 13.45
N ASP A 16 -24.67 -0.26 14.63
CA ASP A 16 -23.80 0.73 15.26
C ASP A 16 -22.74 1.20 14.28
N GLN A 17 -22.69 2.51 14.02
CA GLN A 17 -21.80 3.17 13.07
C GLN A 17 -20.33 2.73 13.19
N PRO A 18 -19.72 2.59 14.39
CA PRO A 18 -18.36 2.12 14.54
C PRO A 18 -18.15 0.67 14.07
N PHE A 19 -19.14 -0.20 14.24
CA PHE A 19 -19.05 -1.60 13.82
C PHE A 19 -19.15 -1.74 12.29
N ALA A 20 -20.04 -1.00 11.65
CA ALA A 20 -20.15 -0.95 10.20
C ALA A 20 -18.89 -0.39 9.54
N TYR A 21 -18.30 0.67 10.12
CA TYR A 21 -17.04 1.23 9.65
C TYR A 21 -15.86 0.24 9.79
N ALA A 22 -15.78 -0.47 10.90
CA ALA A 22 -14.74 -1.49 11.12
C ALA A 22 -14.85 -2.65 10.11
N LEU A 23 -16.05 -3.13 9.82
CA LEU A 23 -16.26 -4.18 8.81
C LEU A 23 -15.90 -3.70 7.39
N ALA A 24 -16.30 -2.48 7.02
CA ALA A 24 -15.96 -1.90 5.73
C ALA A 24 -14.45 -1.72 5.57
N SER A 25 -13.77 -1.25 6.61
CA SER A 25 -12.32 -1.06 6.57
C SER A 25 -11.55 -2.39 6.51
N GLN A 26 -12.03 -3.45 7.16
CA GLN A 26 -11.45 -4.80 7.02
C GLN A 26 -11.65 -5.36 5.61
N GLY A 27 -12.82 -5.13 5.01
CA GLY A 27 -13.08 -5.50 3.63
C GLY A 27 -12.08 -4.86 2.67
N THR A 28 -11.84 -3.57 2.83
CA THR A 28 -10.88 -2.81 2.01
C THR A 28 -9.44 -3.27 2.25
N ALA A 29 -9.02 -3.46 3.50
CA ALA A 29 -7.67 -3.97 3.84
C ALA A 29 -7.40 -5.35 3.22
N ASN A 30 -8.40 -6.24 3.17
CA ASN A 30 -8.28 -7.56 2.56
C ASN A 30 -8.04 -7.53 1.03
N LEU A 31 -8.27 -6.40 0.35
CA LEU A 31 -8.03 -6.29 -1.09
C LEU A 31 -6.54 -6.47 -1.41
N CYS A 32 -5.64 -5.85 -0.66
CA CYS A 32 -4.21 -6.01 -0.86
C CYS A 32 -3.73 -7.45 -0.61
N ASP A 33 -4.22 -8.11 0.43
CA ASP A 33 -3.85 -9.49 0.74
C ASP A 33 -4.35 -10.48 -0.34
N LYS A 34 -5.58 -10.30 -0.83
CA LYS A 34 -6.12 -11.09 -1.93
C LYS A 34 -5.33 -10.87 -3.22
N ALA A 35 -5.01 -9.61 -3.52
CA ALA A 35 -4.21 -9.24 -4.68
C ALA A 35 -2.79 -9.85 -4.60
N ALA A 36 -2.13 -9.77 -3.44
CA ALA A 36 -0.83 -10.40 -3.19
C ALA A 36 -0.88 -11.92 -3.42
N ALA A 37 -1.91 -12.60 -2.90
CA ALA A 37 -2.06 -14.04 -3.09
C ALA A 37 -2.29 -14.42 -4.56
N LYS A 38 -3.10 -13.64 -5.30
CA LYS A 38 -3.36 -13.83 -6.72
C LYS A 38 -2.10 -13.60 -7.56
N ALA A 39 -1.38 -12.50 -7.28
CA ALA A 39 -0.12 -12.17 -7.93
C ALA A 39 0.96 -13.24 -7.68
N ALA A 40 1.09 -13.74 -6.45
CA ALA A 40 1.99 -14.83 -6.10
C ALA A 40 1.70 -16.09 -6.92
N LYS A 41 0.43 -16.48 -7.02
CA LYS A 41 0.01 -17.64 -7.81
C LYS A 41 0.32 -17.48 -9.29
N ALA A 42 0.16 -16.28 -9.84
CA ALA A 42 0.38 -16.00 -11.25
C ALA A 42 1.88 -15.89 -11.62
N SER A 43 2.71 -15.41 -10.70
CA SER A 43 4.11 -15.07 -10.95
C SER A 43 5.11 -16.09 -10.41
N GLY A 44 4.74 -16.88 -9.40
CA GLY A 44 5.67 -17.75 -8.65
C GLY A 44 6.46 -17.05 -7.55
N VAL A 45 6.30 -15.74 -7.36
CA VAL A 45 6.89 -15.02 -6.21
C VAL A 45 6.31 -15.58 -4.91
N PRO A 46 7.15 -15.84 -3.89
CA PRO A 46 6.63 -16.34 -2.61
C PRO A 46 5.60 -15.41 -2.00
N VAL A 47 4.41 -15.92 -1.72
CA VAL A 47 3.27 -15.11 -1.22
C VAL A 47 3.61 -14.33 0.04
N ARG A 48 4.42 -14.91 0.95
CA ARG A 48 4.88 -14.24 2.18
C ARG A 48 5.72 -13.00 1.89
N VAL A 49 6.50 -13.00 0.80
CA VAL A 49 7.30 -11.85 0.39
C VAL A 49 6.38 -10.71 -0.04
N LEU A 50 5.40 -10.98 -0.93
CA LEU A 50 4.45 -9.98 -1.37
C LEU A 50 3.61 -9.43 -0.21
N MET A 51 3.09 -10.30 0.67
CA MET A 51 2.32 -9.87 1.84
C MET A 51 3.15 -9.02 2.81
N ALA A 52 4.43 -9.31 2.98
CA ALA A 52 5.29 -8.52 3.85
C ALA A 52 5.62 -7.17 3.23
N ILE A 53 5.93 -7.13 1.93
CA ILE A 53 6.17 -5.87 1.20
C ILE A 53 4.94 -4.97 1.28
N SER A 54 3.74 -5.47 0.94
CA SER A 54 2.53 -4.63 0.99
C SER A 54 2.26 -4.05 2.37
N ARG A 55 2.58 -4.78 3.45
CA ARG A 55 2.47 -4.28 4.83
C ARG A 55 3.52 -3.22 5.17
N VAL A 56 4.73 -3.35 4.64
CA VAL A 56 5.78 -2.34 4.83
C VAL A 56 5.45 -1.07 4.05
N GLU A 57 4.89 -1.22 2.85
CA GLU A 57 4.62 -0.11 1.93
C GLU A 57 3.36 0.68 2.29
N SER A 58 2.26 0.00 2.55
CA SER A 58 0.96 0.64 2.74
C SER A 58 0.27 0.28 4.05
N GLY A 59 1.01 -0.31 4.99
CA GLY A 59 0.43 -0.76 6.26
C GLY A 59 -0.08 0.36 7.14
N ARG A 60 -1.30 0.19 7.66
CA ARG A 60 -1.91 1.07 8.66
C ARG A 60 -2.65 0.25 9.72
N SER A 61 -2.81 0.84 10.90
CA SER A 61 -3.63 0.24 11.96
C SER A 61 -5.03 0.82 11.94
N VAL A 62 -6.04 -0.06 11.86
CA VAL A 62 -7.46 0.30 11.99
C VAL A 62 -8.11 -0.66 12.97
N GLY A 63 -8.71 -0.15 14.01
CA GLY A 63 -9.36 -0.99 15.02
C GLY A 63 -8.40 -1.99 15.71
N GLY A 64 -7.12 -1.65 15.85
CA GLY A 64 -6.10 -2.53 16.44
C GLY A 64 -5.52 -3.59 15.49
N VAL A 65 -6.00 -3.66 14.26
CA VAL A 65 -5.47 -4.58 13.24
C VAL A 65 -4.55 -3.81 12.29
N PHE A 66 -3.32 -4.30 12.14
CA PHE A 66 -2.35 -3.75 11.19
C PHE A 66 -2.46 -4.49 9.85
N SER A 67 -2.83 -3.75 8.78
CA SER A 67 -3.08 -4.29 7.45
C SER A 67 -2.63 -3.34 6.36
N PRO A 68 -2.27 -3.84 5.16
CA PRO A 68 -2.01 -2.97 4.02
C PRO A 68 -3.30 -2.27 3.57
N TRP A 69 -3.16 -1.07 2.99
CA TRP A 69 -4.29 -0.26 2.58
C TRP A 69 -4.17 0.14 1.10
N PRO A 70 -5.16 -0.20 0.24
CA PRO A 70 -5.04 0.00 -1.20
C PRO A 70 -5.07 1.47 -1.63
N TRP A 71 -5.76 2.32 -0.87
CA TRP A 71 -5.90 3.75 -1.16
C TRP A 71 -4.84 4.56 -0.39
N THR A 72 -3.58 4.08 -0.47
CA THR A 72 -2.42 4.73 0.12
C THR A 72 -1.67 5.49 -0.95
N VAL A 73 -1.32 6.73 -0.64
CA VAL A 73 -0.52 7.62 -1.49
C VAL A 73 0.64 8.16 -0.66
N ASN A 74 1.85 8.10 -1.17
CA ASN A 74 3.00 8.78 -0.61
C ASN A 74 3.50 9.81 -1.62
N GLN A 75 3.51 11.07 -1.22
CA GLN A 75 3.96 12.18 -2.03
C GLN A 75 5.12 12.87 -1.33
N ALA A 76 6.31 12.77 -1.93
CA ALA A 76 7.53 13.38 -1.39
C ALA A 76 7.81 13.04 0.09
N GLY A 77 7.52 11.81 0.50
CA GLY A 77 7.70 11.32 1.87
C GLY A 77 6.51 11.56 2.81
N ALA A 78 5.46 12.24 2.35
CA ALA A 78 4.22 12.42 3.10
C ALA A 78 3.20 11.35 2.70
N GLY A 79 2.98 10.36 3.58
CA GLY A 79 2.01 9.29 3.39
C GLY A 79 0.59 9.72 3.76
N SER A 80 -0.39 9.38 2.92
CA SER A 80 -1.81 9.64 3.13
C SER A 80 -2.62 8.38 2.88
N PHE A 81 -3.68 8.18 3.69
CA PHE A 81 -4.61 7.07 3.56
C PHE A 81 -6.00 7.63 3.25
N PHE A 82 -6.55 7.26 2.12
CA PHE A 82 -7.88 7.69 1.68
C PHE A 82 -8.93 6.64 2.02
N GLY A 83 -10.18 7.06 2.17
CA GLY A 83 -11.28 6.16 2.45
C GLY A 83 -11.71 5.35 1.23
N THR A 84 -11.58 5.95 0.05
CA THR A 84 -11.99 5.39 -1.24
C THR A 84 -10.92 5.55 -2.31
N GLU A 85 -11.01 4.72 -3.35
CA GLU A 85 -10.18 4.83 -4.54
C GLU A 85 -10.34 6.19 -5.22
N THR A 86 -11.58 6.67 -5.36
CA THR A 86 -11.88 7.95 -5.99
C THR A 86 -11.17 9.11 -5.30
N GLU A 87 -11.22 9.18 -3.96
CA GLU A 87 -10.51 10.21 -3.21
C GLU A 87 -8.99 10.16 -3.44
N ALA A 88 -8.41 8.96 -3.47
CA ALA A 88 -6.99 8.78 -3.73
C ALA A 88 -6.63 9.20 -5.17
N MET A 89 -7.43 8.82 -6.15
CA MET A 89 -7.24 9.20 -7.55
C MET A 89 -7.37 10.70 -7.78
N ASP A 90 -8.36 11.34 -7.17
CA ASP A 90 -8.55 12.80 -7.28
C ASP A 90 -7.35 13.54 -6.70
N HIS A 91 -6.84 13.09 -5.55
CA HIS A 91 -5.64 13.66 -4.93
C HIS A 91 -4.42 13.56 -5.85
N VAL A 92 -4.16 12.36 -6.40
CA VAL A 92 -3.01 12.14 -7.30
C VAL A 92 -3.16 12.91 -8.61
N SER A 93 -4.37 12.93 -9.19
CA SER A 93 -4.65 13.68 -10.42
C SER A 93 -4.42 15.18 -10.24
N ALA A 94 -4.86 15.74 -9.11
CA ALA A 94 -4.61 17.14 -8.79
C ALA A 94 -3.12 17.46 -8.61
N ALA A 95 -2.36 16.57 -7.98
CA ALA A 95 -0.91 16.72 -7.83
C ALA A 95 -0.18 16.63 -9.19
N MET A 96 -0.57 15.67 -10.03
CA MET A 96 -0.01 15.53 -11.39
C MET A 96 -0.30 16.75 -12.26
N ALA A 97 -1.49 17.34 -12.14
CA ALA A 97 -1.84 18.59 -12.86
C ALA A 97 -0.96 19.79 -12.43
N GLN A 98 -0.36 19.73 -11.24
CA GLN A 98 0.61 20.69 -10.73
C GLN A 98 2.06 20.33 -11.08
N GLY A 99 2.29 19.33 -11.94
CA GLY A 99 3.60 18.86 -12.35
C GLY A 99 4.31 17.95 -11.34
N GLN A 100 3.61 17.49 -10.32
CA GLN A 100 4.15 16.55 -9.33
C GLN A 100 3.90 15.13 -9.80
N ALA A 101 4.96 14.36 -10.04
CA ALA A 101 4.85 12.99 -10.52
C ALA A 101 5.58 11.97 -9.62
N ASN A 102 6.44 12.45 -8.69
CA ASN A 102 7.10 11.56 -7.72
C ASN A 102 6.13 11.20 -6.60
N ILE A 103 5.23 10.29 -6.93
CA ILE A 103 4.12 9.85 -6.08
C ILE A 103 4.08 8.33 -6.11
N ASP A 104 4.06 7.70 -4.94
CA ASP A 104 3.92 6.26 -4.78
C ASP A 104 2.47 5.93 -4.41
N ILE A 105 1.88 4.92 -5.04
CA ILE A 105 0.46 4.61 -4.89
C ILE A 105 0.16 3.13 -4.70
N GLY A 106 -0.93 2.86 -4.00
CA GLY A 106 -1.53 1.54 -3.89
C GLY A 106 -0.90 0.64 -2.83
N CYS A 107 -1.30 -0.63 -2.86
CA CYS A 107 -0.86 -1.66 -1.92
C CYS A 107 0.67 -1.83 -1.85
N PHE A 108 1.34 -1.65 -2.97
CA PHE A 108 2.76 -1.90 -3.15
C PHE A 108 3.57 -0.63 -3.41
N GLN A 109 2.96 0.55 -3.26
CA GLN A 109 3.57 1.87 -3.41
C GLN A 109 4.37 1.99 -4.72
N ILE A 110 3.69 1.72 -5.83
CA ILE A 110 4.31 1.83 -7.15
C ILE A 110 4.41 3.30 -7.54
N ASN A 111 5.61 3.75 -7.88
CA ASN A 111 5.88 5.14 -8.22
C ASN A 111 5.32 5.52 -9.60
N VAL A 112 4.51 6.57 -9.66
CA VAL A 112 3.85 7.06 -10.88
C VAL A 112 4.87 7.53 -11.91
N HIS A 113 5.90 8.25 -11.50
CA HIS A 113 6.92 8.79 -12.41
C HIS A 113 7.71 7.70 -13.13
N TRP A 114 8.15 6.69 -12.37
CA TRP A 114 9.04 5.65 -12.88
C TRP A 114 8.32 4.49 -13.55
N HIS A 115 7.12 4.20 -13.09
CA HIS A 115 6.39 3.00 -13.47
C HIS A 115 5.04 3.27 -14.15
N GLY A 116 4.54 4.50 -14.11
CA GLY A 116 3.20 4.85 -14.63
C GLY A 116 2.98 4.46 -16.08
N ALA A 117 4.00 4.61 -16.94
CA ALA A 117 3.94 4.22 -18.36
C ALA A 117 3.74 2.70 -18.60
N LYS A 118 3.81 1.87 -17.56
CA LYS A 118 3.58 0.42 -17.64
C LYS A 118 2.12 0.03 -17.38
N PHE A 119 1.28 0.99 -17.04
CA PHE A 119 -0.15 0.83 -16.82
C PHE A 119 -0.92 1.60 -17.89
N THR A 120 -2.16 1.21 -18.16
CA THR A 120 -2.98 1.88 -19.17
C THR A 120 -3.64 3.15 -18.61
N SER A 121 -3.77 3.25 -17.30
CA SER A 121 -4.38 4.38 -16.61
C SER A 121 -3.92 4.50 -15.16
N LEU A 122 -4.21 5.65 -14.53
CA LEU A 122 -4.04 5.83 -13.09
C LEU A 122 -4.97 4.90 -12.30
N ALA A 123 -6.17 4.62 -12.81
CA ALA A 123 -7.09 3.67 -12.20
C ALA A 123 -6.49 2.25 -12.15
N ASP A 124 -5.84 1.79 -13.24
CA ASP A 124 -5.16 0.50 -13.24
C ASP A 124 -4.01 0.45 -12.23
N MET A 125 -3.31 1.58 -12.02
CA MET A 125 -2.26 1.63 -10.99
C MET A 125 -2.83 1.51 -9.56
N PHE A 126 -4.05 2.00 -9.34
CA PHE A 126 -4.75 1.88 -8.06
C PHE A 126 -5.48 0.55 -7.91
N ASP A 127 -5.81 -0.15 -9.00
CA ASP A 127 -6.41 -1.48 -8.91
C ASP A 127 -5.48 -2.41 -8.10
N PRO A 128 -5.95 -2.99 -6.98
CA PRO A 128 -5.08 -3.79 -6.11
C PRO A 128 -4.46 -5.00 -6.82
N GLU A 129 -5.16 -5.61 -7.77
CA GLU A 129 -4.67 -6.79 -8.49
C GLU A 129 -3.59 -6.41 -9.50
N GLU A 130 -3.79 -5.35 -10.28
CA GLU A 130 -2.80 -4.86 -11.25
C GLU A 130 -1.56 -4.30 -10.52
N ASN A 131 -1.76 -3.55 -9.43
CA ASN A 131 -0.69 -3.04 -8.58
C ASN A 131 0.17 -4.19 -8.01
N ALA A 132 -0.47 -5.24 -7.47
CA ALA A 132 0.23 -6.42 -6.94
C ALA A 132 0.93 -7.24 -8.04
N LEU A 133 0.28 -7.41 -9.19
CA LEU A 133 0.85 -8.17 -10.30
C LEU A 133 2.07 -7.45 -10.89
N TYR A 134 2.02 -6.14 -11.00
CA TYR A 134 3.15 -5.33 -11.40
C TYR A 134 4.31 -5.46 -10.40
N ALA A 135 4.04 -5.31 -9.10
CA ALA A 135 5.05 -5.47 -8.05
C ALA A 135 5.72 -6.86 -8.10
N ALA A 136 4.93 -7.91 -8.32
CA ALA A 136 5.46 -9.27 -8.45
C ALA A 136 6.38 -9.42 -9.67
N ARG A 137 6.01 -8.89 -10.82
CA ARG A 137 6.85 -8.90 -12.04
C ARG A 137 8.14 -8.10 -11.84
N PHE A 138 8.05 -6.96 -11.17
CA PHE A 138 9.21 -6.15 -10.85
C PHE A 138 10.16 -6.88 -9.89
N LEU A 139 9.63 -7.58 -8.88
CA LEU A 139 10.42 -8.41 -7.98
C LEU A 139 11.11 -9.58 -8.71
N LEU A 140 10.48 -10.20 -9.71
CA LEU A 140 11.15 -11.22 -10.54
C LEU A 140 12.31 -10.63 -11.31
N THR A 141 12.14 -9.46 -11.93
CA THR A 141 13.24 -8.76 -12.60
C THR A 141 14.42 -8.49 -11.67
N LEU A 142 14.11 -8.06 -10.43
CA LEU A 142 15.14 -7.84 -9.41
C LEU A 142 15.76 -9.16 -8.94
N PHE A 143 14.98 -10.23 -8.85
CA PHE A 143 15.51 -11.55 -8.52
C PHE A 143 16.48 -12.06 -9.58
N ASP A 144 16.15 -11.89 -10.85
CA ASP A 144 17.04 -12.24 -11.96
C ASP A 144 18.36 -11.43 -11.93
N GLU A 145 18.27 -10.16 -11.49
CA GLU A 145 19.44 -9.29 -11.37
C GLU A 145 20.31 -9.61 -10.16
N PHE A 146 19.72 -9.85 -9.00
CA PHE A 146 20.45 -10.01 -7.72
C PHE A 146 20.67 -11.46 -7.30
N GLY A 147 20.03 -12.43 -7.94
CA GLY A 147 20.20 -13.87 -7.71
C GLY A 147 19.64 -14.38 -6.37
N SER A 148 18.93 -13.54 -5.60
CA SER A 148 18.34 -13.93 -4.31
C SER A 148 17.11 -13.08 -3.96
N TRP A 149 16.21 -13.64 -3.14
CA TRP A 149 15.06 -12.89 -2.66
C TRP A 149 15.44 -11.73 -1.74
N GLU A 150 16.49 -11.90 -0.93
CA GLU A 150 17.01 -10.84 -0.07
C GLU A 150 17.52 -9.66 -0.92
N GLY A 151 18.27 -9.94 -1.97
CA GLY A 151 18.74 -8.93 -2.92
C GLY A 151 17.58 -8.25 -3.64
N ALA A 152 16.62 -9.02 -4.15
CA ALA A 152 15.43 -8.50 -4.83
C ALA A 152 14.57 -7.62 -3.92
N VAL A 153 14.29 -8.07 -2.71
CA VAL A 153 13.51 -7.30 -1.71
C VAL A 153 14.23 -6.01 -1.31
N GLY A 154 15.53 -6.06 -1.07
CA GLY A 154 16.30 -4.86 -0.77
C GLY A 154 16.27 -3.86 -1.92
N ALA A 155 16.49 -4.33 -3.15
CA ALA A 155 16.51 -3.54 -4.37
C ALA A 155 15.13 -3.02 -4.78
N TYR A 156 14.05 -3.67 -4.35
CA TYR A 156 12.68 -3.17 -4.53
C TYR A 156 12.52 -1.75 -4.00
N HIS A 157 13.09 -1.48 -2.83
CA HIS A 157 13.07 -0.15 -2.24
C HIS A 157 14.21 0.74 -2.74
N SER A 158 15.43 0.20 -2.84
CA SER A 158 16.59 0.98 -3.24
C SER A 158 17.76 0.08 -3.67
N ARG A 159 18.49 0.50 -4.71
CA ARG A 159 19.76 -0.13 -5.10
C ARG A 159 20.92 0.28 -4.21
N HIS A 160 20.73 1.26 -3.32
CA HIS A 160 21.73 1.71 -2.36
C HIS A 160 21.80 0.72 -1.20
N SER A 161 22.96 0.11 -0.96
CA SER A 161 23.12 -1.00 0.00
C SER A 161 22.63 -0.69 1.41
N GLY A 162 22.86 0.51 1.92
CA GLY A 162 22.39 0.92 3.24
C GLY A 162 20.87 1.02 3.34
N ALA A 163 20.21 1.63 2.34
CA ALA A 163 18.76 1.75 2.28
C ALA A 163 18.11 0.38 2.00
N ALA A 164 18.70 -0.42 1.10
CA ALA A 164 18.26 -1.78 0.82
C ALA A 164 18.30 -2.67 2.06
N GLY A 165 19.40 -2.62 2.83
CA GLY A 165 19.53 -3.41 4.06
C GLY A 165 18.54 -2.99 5.15
N ALA A 166 18.30 -1.69 5.34
CA ALA A 166 17.32 -1.17 6.28
C ALA A 166 15.88 -1.60 5.87
N TYR A 167 15.57 -1.58 4.59
CA TYR A 167 14.28 -2.03 4.08
C TYR A 167 14.09 -3.54 4.25
N LEU A 168 15.09 -4.33 3.89
CA LEU A 168 15.08 -5.78 4.07
C LEU A 168 14.82 -6.16 5.53
N ALA A 169 15.44 -5.46 6.49
CA ALA A 169 15.22 -5.68 7.90
C ALA A 169 13.75 -5.44 8.31
N LYS A 170 13.10 -4.41 7.74
CA LYS A 170 11.66 -4.14 7.98
C LYS A 170 10.78 -5.26 7.43
N VAL A 171 11.05 -5.68 6.19
CA VAL A 171 10.30 -6.79 5.57
C VAL A 171 10.48 -8.09 6.37
N ALA A 172 11.70 -8.40 6.78
CA ALA A 172 12.00 -9.58 7.61
C ALA A 172 11.27 -9.52 8.97
N ALA A 173 11.21 -8.37 9.61
CA ALA A 173 10.48 -8.19 10.86
C ALA A 173 8.98 -8.45 10.69
N VAL A 174 8.38 -8.00 9.59
CA VAL A 174 6.98 -8.27 9.26
C VAL A 174 6.76 -9.76 8.96
N MET A 175 7.70 -10.42 8.26
CA MET A 175 7.61 -11.86 7.97
C MET A 175 7.74 -12.72 9.22
N GLY A 176 8.49 -12.30 10.22
CA GLY A 176 8.69 -12.99 11.50
C GLY A 176 7.58 -12.69 12.53
N ALA A 177 6.75 -11.69 12.32
CA ALA A 177 5.66 -11.37 13.21
C ALA A 177 4.56 -12.46 13.17
N PRO A 178 4.00 -12.86 14.32
CA PRO A 178 2.87 -13.78 14.34
C PRO A 178 1.70 -13.24 13.54
N GLN A 179 1.16 -14.03 12.63
CA GLN A 179 0.00 -13.67 11.79
C GLN A 179 -1.33 -13.79 12.58
N HIS A 180 -1.34 -13.38 13.83
CA HIS A 180 -2.56 -13.39 14.65
C HIS A 180 -3.13 -11.98 14.81
N PRO A 181 -4.46 -11.80 14.71
CA PRO A 181 -5.09 -10.55 15.10
C PRO A 181 -4.89 -10.42 16.62
N ALA A 182 -3.93 -9.60 17.03
CA ALA A 182 -3.81 -9.23 18.42
C ALA A 182 -4.99 -8.30 18.75
N VAL A 183 -5.99 -8.88 19.42
CA VAL A 183 -6.92 -8.08 20.23
C VAL A 183 -6.12 -7.66 21.46
N GLU A 184 -5.32 -6.64 21.34
CA GLU A 184 -4.71 -5.97 22.47
C GLU A 184 -5.14 -4.51 22.49
N GLN A 185 -5.60 -4.13 23.68
CA GLN A 185 -6.08 -2.80 24.04
C GLN A 185 -5.09 -1.72 23.61
N SER A 186 -5.61 -0.65 23.03
CA SER A 186 -4.87 0.49 22.52
C SER A 186 -4.04 1.17 23.61
N THR A 187 -2.77 0.86 23.65
CA THR A 187 -1.80 1.90 23.94
C THR A 187 -1.41 2.53 22.61
N GLU A 188 -1.45 3.82 22.56
CA GLU A 188 -1.06 4.66 21.41
C GLU A 188 0.28 4.12 20.84
N ARG A 189 0.18 3.28 19.79
CA ARG A 189 1.37 2.71 19.17
C ARG A 189 1.92 3.74 18.22
N ASP A 190 3.03 4.32 18.63
CA ASP A 190 3.87 5.14 17.75
C ASP A 190 4.13 4.38 16.44
N ASN A 191 3.70 4.95 15.31
CA ASN A 191 3.94 4.35 14.01
C ASN A 191 5.44 4.25 13.78
N ARG A 192 6.00 3.06 13.93
CA ARG A 192 7.43 2.78 13.80
C ARG A 192 7.91 2.73 12.35
N TYR A 193 7.00 2.94 11.39
CA TYR A 193 7.36 2.96 9.98
C TYR A 193 7.59 4.41 9.54
N PRO A 194 8.88 4.84 9.39
CA PRO A 194 9.24 6.23 9.06
C PRO A 194 8.64 6.70 7.74
N LEU A 195 8.33 5.76 6.84
CA LEU A 195 7.78 6.02 5.52
C LEU A 195 6.37 6.65 5.57
N LEU A 196 5.63 6.43 6.66
CA LEU A 196 4.24 6.87 6.80
C LEU A 196 4.04 7.90 7.91
N ARG A 197 5.10 8.54 8.40
CA ARG A 197 5.00 9.65 9.35
C ARG A 197 4.79 10.95 8.60
N ALA A 198 3.61 11.54 8.76
CA ALA A 198 3.37 12.90 8.31
C ALA A 198 4.30 13.87 9.04
N GLY A 199 5.01 14.69 8.30
CA GLY A 199 5.60 15.93 8.83
C GLY A 199 7.01 15.89 9.39
N GLN A 200 7.85 14.88 9.11
CA GLN A 200 9.28 15.00 9.39
C GLN A 200 10.08 15.30 8.12
N PRO A 201 10.77 16.44 8.01
CA PRO A 201 11.71 16.70 6.92
C PRO A 201 12.84 15.66 6.97
N GLY A 202 13.03 14.89 5.90
CA GLY A 202 14.12 13.92 5.78
C GLY A 202 13.71 12.44 5.86
N ALA A 203 12.44 12.10 6.08
CA ALA A 203 11.99 10.72 6.00
C ALA A 203 11.74 10.35 4.51
N HIS A 204 12.71 9.71 3.90
CA HIS A 204 12.61 9.24 2.51
C HIS A 204 11.81 7.94 2.49
N GLY A 205 10.57 8.03 2.06
CA GLY A 205 9.64 6.89 1.95
C GLY A 205 9.34 6.46 0.54
N SER A 206 10.10 6.94 -0.45
CA SER A 206 9.91 6.60 -1.85
C SER A 206 10.83 5.47 -2.30
N LEU A 207 10.37 4.68 -3.27
CA LEU A 207 11.17 3.71 -4.01
C LEU A 207 12.31 4.35 -4.83
N VAL A 208 12.42 5.67 -4.80
CA VAL A 208 13.42 6.42 -5.55
C VAL A 208 14.32 7.19 -4.58
N SER A 209 15.63 7.00 -4.72
CA SER A 209 16.63 7.80 -4.03
C SER A 209 16.56 9.27 -4.47
N THR A 210 16.47 10.19 -3.51
CA THR A 210 16.48 11.63 -3.75
C THR A 210 17.87 12.23 -3.89
N PHE A 211 18.90 11.41 -4.09
CA PHE A 211 20.22 11.92 -4.38
C PHE A 211 20.37 12.31 -5.85
N ASP A 212 20.85 13.53 -6.08
CA ASP A 212 21.26 14.12 -7.37
C ASP A 212 22.39 13.31 -8.03
N HIS A 213 22.07 12.13 -8.50
CA HIS A 213 22.86 11.48 -9.52
C HIS A 213 21.95 11.18 -10.70
N PRO A 214 22.41 11.40 -11.96
CA PRO A 214 21.62 11.02 -13.12
C PRO A 214 21.34 9.53 -13.02
N ALA A 215 20.11 9.20 -12.66
CA ALA A 215 19.64 7.83 -12.60
C ALA A 215 19.78 7.25 -14.00
N LEU A 216 20.65 6.27 -14.16
CA LEU A 216 20.61 5.43 -15.34
C LEU A 216 19.20 4.83 -15.41
N PRO A 217 18.54 4.88 -16.56
CA PRO A 217 17.19 4.37 -16.69
C PRO A 217 17.17 2.91 -16.29
N LEU A 218 16.33 2.59 -15.30
CA LEU A 218 16.00 1.23 -14.93
C LEU A 218 15.22 0.62 -16.09
N LEU A 219 15.92 -0.07 -16.98
CA LEU A 219 15.43 -0.85 -18.11
C LEU A 219 15.24 -0.09 -19.44
N ARG A 220 16.07 -0.44 -20.34
CA ARG A 220 15.67 -0.75 -21.72
C ARG A 220 15.31 -2.21 -21.84
#